data_af41a05a0a49aa33023a2c6370b6cb72
#
_entry.id   af41a05a0a49aa33023a2c6370b6cb72
#
_cell.length_a   1.000
_cell.length_b   1.000
_cell.length_c   1.000
_cell.angle_alpha   90.00
_cell.angle_beta   90.00
_cell.angle_gamma   90.00
#
_symmetry.space_group_name_H-M   'P 1'
#
loop_
_entity.id
_entity.type
_entity.pdbx_description
1 polymer ?
#
loop_
_entity_poly.entity_id
_entity_poly.type
_entity_poly.pdbx_seq_one_letter_code
_entity_poly.pdbx_strand_id
1 'polypeptide(L)'
;SEHIGDHTVLSQICGRQFLKQPGLHRTLLGDGIATSVSAFLGGPANTTYGENTGVIGMTRIASVSVIRNAALIAISLSFFGKFTALISTIPNSVLGGMSILLYGVIASNGLKVLIKERVDFSLMRNLIIASAMLVLGLGGATLKLGPVTLAGTALSAMTGIILNLILPHESNSQKKFSELRTFFIRVGPIATSVPWTIF
;
A
#
# COMPACT_ATOMS: atom_id res chain seq x y z
N SER A 1 2.98 -2.46 9.30
CA SER A 1 1.98 -2.45 8.18
C SER A 1 2.68 -2.33 6.83
N GLU A 2 3.59 -1.38 6.65
CA GLU A 2 4.30 -1.09 5.39
C GLU A 2 5.04 -2.33 4.85
N HIS A 3 5.86 -2.97 5.66
CA HIS A 3 6.58 -4.21 5.31
C HIS A 3 5.66 -5.32 4.74
N ILE A 4 4.49 -5.52 5.34
CA ILE A 4 3.51 -6.51 4.86
C ILE A 4 2.92 -6.06 3.52
N GLY A 5 2.60 -4.77 3.39
CA GLY A 5 2.07 -4.18 2.17
C GLY A 5 3.03 -4.37 1.00
N ASP A 6 4.29 -3.97 1.16
CA ASP A 6 5.32 -4.10 0.12
C ASP A 6 5.58 -5.55 -0.27
N HIS A 7 5.65 -6.46 0.71
CA HIS A 7 5.81 -7.89 0.41
C HIS A 7 4.60 -8.49 -0.30
N THR A 8 3.40 -8.00 -0.03
CA THR A 8 2.19 -8.40 -0.75
C THR A 8 2.25 -7.95 -2.20
N VAL A 9 2.59 -6.68 -2.44
CA VAL A 9 2.75 -6.12 -3.79
C VAL A 9 3.89 -6.84 -4.54
N LEU A 10 5.04 -7.02 -3.90
CA LEU A 10 6.18 -7.72 -4.49
C LEU A 10 5.85 -9.18 -4.84
N SER A 11 5.07 -9.85 -3.98
CA SER A 11 4.57 -11.20 -4.24
C SER A 11 3.73 -11.26 -5.51
N GLN A 12 2.93 -10.24 -5.77
CA GLN A 12 2.12 -10.15 -6.98
C GLN A 12 2.96 -9.87 -8.23
N ILE A 13 3.93 -8.96 -8.14
CA ILE A 13 4.83 -8.62 -9.25
C ILE A 13 5.65 -9.84 -9.67
N CYS A 14 6.17 -10.58 -8.70
CA CYS A 14 7.06 -11.73 -8.93
C CYS A 14 6.32 -13.06 -9.15
N GLY A 15 5.01 -13.11 -8.93
CA GLY A 15 4.22 -14.35 -8.99
C GLY A 15 4.60 -15.37 -7.91
N ARG A 16 5.18 -14.92 -6.77
CA ARG A 16 5.61 -15.76 -5.64
C ARG A 16 4.96 -15.30 -4.35
N GLN A 17 4.80 -16.19 -3.38
CA GLN A 17 4.20 -15.88 -2.08
C GLN A 17 5.29 -15.62 -1.02
N PHE A 18 5.90 -14.45 -1.03
CA PHE A 18 6.98 -14.10 -0.11
C PHE A 18 6.56 -14.08 1.37
N LEU A 19 5.30 -13.85 1.66
CA LEU A 19 4.77 -13.93 3.01
C LEU A 19 4.76 -15.35 3.57
N LYS A 20 4.73 -16.37 2.69
CA LYS A 20 4.80 -17.81 3.07
C LYS A 20 6.22 -18.37 2.93
N GLN A 21 6.91 -18.03 1.84
CA GLN A 21 8.27 -18.49 1.56
C GLN A 21 9.12 -17.33 1.02
N PRO A 22 10.15 -16.90 1.77
CA PRO A 22 10.76 -17.46 2.98
C PRO A 22 9.99 -17.27 4.28
N GLY A 23 8.89 -16.51 4.27
CA GLY A 23 8.04 -16.25 5.41
C GLY A 23 8.32 -14.89 6.07
N LEU A 24 7.25 -14.28 6.57
CA LEU A 24 7.29 -12.93 7.14
C LEU A 24 8.29 -12.81 8.31
N HIS A 25 8.46 -13.86 9.11
CA HIS A 25 9.41 -13.87 10.22
C HIS A 25 10.86 -13.67 9.76
N ARG A 26 11.26 -14.25 8.62
CA ARG A 26 12.64 -14.10 8.09
C ARG A 26 12.88 -12.71 7.50
N THR A 27 11.88 -12.16 6.83
CA THR A 27 12.01 -10.82 6.25
C THR A 27 12.03 -9.75 7.34
N LEU A 28 11.21 -9.88 8.39
CA LEU A 28 11.25 -9.00 9.56
C LEU A 28 12.56 -9.13 10.35
N LEU A 29 13.11 -10.34 10.44
CA LEU A 29 14.39 -10.55 11.11
C LEU A 29 15.54 -9.87 10.34
N GLY A 30 15.52 -9.93 9.02
CA GLY A 30 16.47 -9.21 8.15
C GLY A 30 16.38 -7.69 8.32
N ASP A 31 15.16 -7.14 8.35
CA ASP A 31 14.90 -5.72 8.56
C ASP A 31 15.36 -5.27 9.96
N GLY A 32 15.08 -6.07 10.99
CA GLY A 32 15.54 -5.82 12.36
C GLY A 32 17.05 -5.84 12.50
N ILE A 33 17.74 -6.80 11.87
CA ILE A 33 19.22 -6.85 11.87
C ILE A 33 19.79 -5.63 11.14
N ALA A 34 19.24 -5.27 9.98
CA ALA A 34 19.67 -4.10 9.23
C ALA A 34 19.52 -2.81 10.05
N THR A 35 18.38 -2.65 10.74
CA THR A 35 18.14 -1.53 11.66
C THR A 35 19.14 -1.50 12.82
N SER A 36 19.42 -2.67 13.41
CA SER A 36 20.40 -2.77 14.50
C SER A 36 21.80 -2.37 14.05
N VAL A 37 22.24 -2.82 12.89
CA VAL A 37 23.54 -2.43 12.30
C VAL A 37 23.56 -0.93 11.99
N SER A 38 22.51 -0.39 11.41
CA SER A 38 22.39 1.05 11.14
C SER A 38 22.50 1.87 12.42
N ALA A 39 21.77 1.49 13.48
CA ALA A 39 21.82 2.15 14.77
C ALA A 39 23.23 2.11 15.40
N PHE A 40 23.93 1.00 15.25
CA PHE A 40 25.31 0.84 15.73
C PHE A 40 26.28 1.82 15.03
N LEU A 41 26.00 2.12 13.76
CA LEU A 41 26.75 3.08 12.94
C LEU A 41 26.27 4.53 13.09
N GLY A 42 25.27 4.78 13.94
CA GLY A 42 24.68 6.10 14.13
C GLY A 42 23.69 6.53 13.04
N GLY A 43 23.23 5.58 12.22
CA GLY A 43 22.24 5.81 11.17
C GLY A 43 20.79 5.71 11.67
N PRO A 44 19.81 6.13 10.85
CA PRO A 44 18.38 6.00 11.16
C PRO A 44 17.92 4.55 11.12
N ALA A 45 16.74 4.31 11.68
CA ALA A 45 16.06 3.02 11.53
C ALA A 45 15.75 2.74 10.06
N ASN A 46 16.06 1.52 9.62
CA ASN A 46 15.76 1.06 8.27
C ASN A 46 14.34 0.50 8.19
N THR A 47 13.73 0.59 7.03
CA THR A 47 12.46 -0.05 6.71
C THR A 47 12.45 -0.46 5.24
N THR A 48 11.41 -1.18 4.83
CA THR A 48 11.17 -1.54 3.44
C THR A 48 10.82 -0.29 2.64
N TYR A 49 11.47 -0.08 1.50
CA TYR A 49 11.21 1.07 0.62
C TYR A 49 10.24 0.69 -0.50
N GLY A 50 9.05 1.28 -0.45
CA GLY A 50 8.02 1.10 -1.48
C GLY A 50 8.46 1.60 -2.86
N GLU A 51 9.34 2.61 -2.91
CA GLU A 51 9.93 3.11 -4.15
C GLU A 51 10.71 2.02 -4.89
N ASN A 52 11.48 1.22 -4.17
CA ASN A 52 12.21 0.09 -4.77
C ASN A 52 11.25 -0.97 -5.30
N THR A 53 10.16 -1.24 -4.61
CA THR A 53 9.08 -2.11 -5.09
C THR A 53 8.47 -1.55 -6.38
N GLY A 54 8.30 -0.23 -6.47
CA GLY A 54 7.86 0.48 -7.68
C GLY A 54 8.83 0.26 -8.85
N VAL A 55 10.13 0.40 -8.61
CA VAL A 55 11.17 0.17 -9.64
C VAL A 55 11.17 -1.27 -10.14
N ILE A 56 11.04 -2.25 -9.23
CA ILE A 56 10.90 -3.66 -9.61
C ILE A 56 9.64 -3.88 -10.46
N GLY A 57 8.53 -3.22 -10.11
CA GLY A 57 7.29 -3.28 -10.89
C GLY A 57 7.43 -2.73 -12.29
N MET A 58 8.19 -1.66 -12.48
CA MET A 58 8.45 -1.05 -13.80
C MET A 58 9.44 -1.86 -14.63
N THR A 59 10.56 -2.26 -14.03
CA THR A 59 11.64 -2.95 -14.73
C THR A 59 11.40 -4.44 -14.91
N ARG A 60 10.55 -5.02 -14.06
CA ARG A 60 10.31 -6.46 -13.90
C ARG A 60 11.59 -7.27 -13.59
N ILE A 61 12.61 -6.60 -13.06
CA ILE A 61 13.85 -7.23 -12.64
C ILE A 61 13.78 -7.49 -11.13
N ALA A 62 13.45 -8.73 -10.75
CA ALA A 62 13.32 -9.18 -9.37
C ALA A 62 14.42 -10.17 -8.95
N SER A 63 15.59 -10.10 -9.60
CA SER A 63 16.72 -10.98 -9.28
C SER A 63 17.39 -10.54 -7.98
N VAL A 64 17.48 -11.46 -7.01
CA VAL A 64 18.17 -11.22 -5.74
C VAL A 64 19.64 -10.84 -5.95
N SER A 65 20.30 -11.42 -6.95
CA SER A 65 21.70 -11.10 -7.27
C SER A 65 21.87 -9.66 -7.74
N VAL A 66 20.94 -9.17 -8.58
CA VAL A 66 20.95 -7.78 -9.06
C VAL A 66 20.74 -6.82 -7.90
N ILE A 67 19.75 -7.07 -7.04
CA ILE A 67 19.44 -6.21 -5.89
C ILE A 67 20.61 -6.20 -4.89
N ARG A 68 21.20 -7.37 -4.62
CA ARG A 68 22.38 -7.47 -3.73
C ARG A 68 23.57 -6.69 -4.29
N ASN A 69 23.87 -6.84 -5.58
CA ASN A 69 24.97 -6.13 -6.21
C ASN A 69 24.73 -4.61 -6.25
N ALA A 70 23.48 -4.19 -6.50
CA ALA A 70 23.10 -2.79 -6.41
C ALA A 70 23.33 -2.21 -5.00
N ALA A 71 22.95 -2.96 -3.96
CA ALA A 71 23.20 -2.58 -2.56
C ALA A 71 24.70 -2.46 -2.25
N LEU A 72 25.52 -3.41 -2.71
CA LEU A 72 26.97 -3.36 -2.53
C LEU A 72 27.60 -2.17 -3.25
N ILE A 73 27.16 -1.86 -4.47
CA ILE A 73 27.59 -0.68 -5.22
C ILE A 73 27.18 0.61 -4.48
N ALA A 74 25.95 0.68 -3.97
CA ALA A 74 25.48 1.84 -3.22
C ALA A 74 26.30 2.08 -1.95
N ILE A 75 26.62 1.01 -1.20
CA ILE A 75 27.51 1.08 -0.04
C ILE A 75 28.89 1.59 -0.46
N SER A 76 29.48 1.05 -1.52
CA SER A 76 30.78 1.47 -2.01
C SER A 76 30.78 2.96 -2.42
N LEU A 77 29.73 3.41 -3.13
CA LEU A 77 29.58 4.80 -3.57
C LEU A 77 29.39 5.77 -2.39
N SER A 78 28.81 5.33 -1.29
CA SER A 78 28.58 6.18 -0.10
C SER A 78 29.89 6.67 0.55
N PHE A 79 31.01 5.94 0.36
CA PHE A 79 32.32 6.36 0.84
C PHE A 79 32.95 7.48 -0.03
N PHE A 80 32.41 7.73 -1.23
CA PHE A 80 32.91 8.79 -2.10
C PHE A 80 32.12 10.08 -1.88
N GLY A 81 32.63 11.00 -1.06
CA GLY A 81 31.96 12.27 -0.76
C GLY A 81 31.64 13.11 -2.01
N LYS A 82 32.46 13.02 -3.08
CA LYS A 82 32.18 13.68 -4.36
C LYS A 82 30.89 13.16 -5.02
N PHE A 83 30.60 11.85 -4.86
CA PHE A 83 29.36 11.26 -5.38
C PHE A 83 28.13 11.75 -4.61
N THR A 84 28.25 11.82 -3.29
CA THR A 84 27.18 12.38 -2.45
C THR A 84 26.93 13.86 -2.77
N ALA A 85 27.99 14.65 -2.95
CA ALA A 85 27.88 16.05 -3.40
C ALA A 85 27.20 16.15 -4.77
N LEU A 86 27.52 15.27 -5.71
CA LEU A 86 26.85 15.25 -7.04
C LEU A 86 25.36 14.98 -6.92
N ILE A 87 24.95 14.01 -6.08
CA ILE A 87 23.53 13.73 -5.87
C ILE A 87 22.81 14.94 -5.27
N SER A 88 23.44 15.65 -4.33
CA SER A 88 22.84 16.83 -3.70
C SER A 88 22.69 18.03 -4.64
N THR A 89 23.31 18.01 -5.83
CA THR A 89 23.12 19.05 -6.86
C THR A 89 21.87 18.82 -7.72
N ILE A 90 21.19 17.67 -7.58
CA ILE A 90 19.99 17.39 -8.37
C ILE A 90 18.87 18.37 -7.94
N PRO A 91 18.28 19.13 -8.89
CA PRO A 91 17.23 20.08 -8.54
C PRO A 91 16.00 19.39 -7.97
N ASN A 92 15.37 20.03 -6.99
CA ASN A 92 14.14 19.49 -6.35
C ASN A 92 13.01 19.29 -7.35
N SER A 93 12.95 20.07 -8.42
CA SER A 93 11.97 19.89 -9.51
C SER A 93 12.13 18.55 -10.25
N VAL A 94 13.37 18.09 -10.44
CA VAL A 94 13.66 16.79 -11.05
C VAL A 94 13.26 15.67 -10.09
N LEU A 95 13.66 15.80 -8.81
CA LEU A 95 13.27 14.85 -7.76
C LEU A 95 11.75 14.76 -7.61
N GLY A 96 11.05 15.90 -7.64
CA GLY A 96 9.60 15.96 -7.60
C GLY A 96 8.94 15.24 -8.78
N GLY A 97 9.44 15.44 -9.99
CA GLY A 97 8.93 14.73 -11.18
C GLY A 97 9.11 13.22 -11.10
N MET A 98 10.29 12.76 -10.65
CA MET A 98 10.55 11.35 -10.42
C MET A 98 9.64 10.77 -9.33
N SER A 99 9.42 11.50 -8.25
CA SER A 99 8.55 11.07 -7.14
C SER A 99 7.10 10.87 -7.59
N ILE A 100 6.56 11.76 -8.42
CA ILE A 100 5.20 11.62 -8.99
C ILE A 100 5.08 10.29 -9.75
N LEU A 101 6.07 9.95 -10.56
CA LEU A 101 6.07 8.72 -11.35
C LEU A 101 6.14 7.49 -10.44
N LEU A 102 7.05 7.48 -9.47
CA LEU A 102 7.21 6.37 -8.53
C LEU A 102 5.97 6.16 -7.66
N TYR A 103 5.44 7.23 -7.07
CA TYR A 103 4.23 7.14 -6.24
C TYR A 103 3.00 6.73 -7.07
N GLY A 104 2.92 7.16 -8.34
CA GLY A 104 1.89 6.70 -9.25
C GLY A 104 1.93 5.18 -9.48
N VAL A 105 3.12 4.61 -9.65
CA VAL A 105 3.31 3.15 -9.79
C VAL A 105 2.96 2.42 -8.49
N ILE A 106 3.38 2.96 -7.33
CA ILE A 106 3.06 2.38 -6.02
C ILE A 106 1.54 2.38 -5.79
N ALA A 107 0.87 3.50 -6.04
CA ALA A 107 -0.59 3.62 -5.93
C ALA A 107 -1.32 2.63 -6.87
N SER A 108 -0.86 2.52 -8.12
CA SER A 108 -1.40 1.57 -9.10
C SER A 108 -1.25 0.12 -8.65
N ASN A 109 -0.13 -0.22 -8.02
CA ASN A 109 0.08 -1.56 -7.46
C ASN A 109 -0.85 -1.82 -6.27
N GLY A 110 -1.08 -0.83 -5.41
CA GLY A 110 -2.09 -0.91 -4.33
C GLY A 110 -3.49 -1.18 -4.88
N LEU A 111 -3.91 -0.47 -5.93
CA LEU A 111 -5.19 -0.70 -6.60
C LEU A 111 -5.29 -2.11 -7.21
N LYS A 112 -4.21 -2.63 -7.79
CA LYS A 112 -4.17 -4.00 -8.31
C LYS A 112 -4.42 -5.04 -7.22
N VAL A 113 -3.96 -4.80 -5.98
CA VAL A 113 -4.25 -5.68 -4.84
C VAL A 113 -5.75 -5.72 -4.57
N LEU A 114 -6.40 -4.55 -4.48
CA LEU A 114 -7.84 -4.45 -4.22
C LEU A 114 -8.68 -5.15 -5.31
N ILE A 115 -8.31 -4.97 -6.58
CA ILE A 115 -8.97 -5.62 -7.71
C ILE A 115 -8.79 -7.14 -7.67
N LYS A 116 -7.56 -7.61 -7.38
CA LYS A 116 -7.26 -9.05 -7.34
C LYS A 116 -7.99 -9.75 -6.20
N GLU A 117 -8.06 -9.11 -5.04
CA GLU A 117 -8.81 -9.61 -3.88
C GLU A 117 -10.33 -9.44 -4.03
N ARG A 118 -10.79 -8.88 -5.18
CA ARG A 118 -12.20 -8.66 -5.52
C ARG A 118 -12.95 -7.97 -4.39
N VAL A 119 -12.35 -6.92 -3.83
CA VAL A 119 -12.99 -6.13 -2.78
C VAL A 119 -14.25 -5.49 -3.33
N ASP A 120 -15.39 -5.87 -2.78
CA ASP A 120 -16.68 -5.32 -3.18
C ASP A 120 -16.94 -3.98 -2.50
N PHE A 121 -16.82 -2.90 -3.25
CA PHE A 121 -17.08 -1.53 -2.79
C PHE A 121 -18.57 -1.14 -2.81
N SER A 122 -19.47 -2.02 -3.31
CA SER A 122 -20.90 -1.83 -3.14
C SER A 122 -21.35 -2.06 -1.69
N LEU A 123 -20.53 -2.77 -0.92
CA LEU A 123 -20.73 -2.92 0.51
C LEU A 123 -20.30 -1.65 1.24
N MET A 124 -21.24 -1.00 1.93
CA MET A 124 -21.00 0.25 2.66
C MET A 124 -19.83 0.13 3.65
N ARG A 125 -19.67 -1.03 4.29
CA ARG A 125 -18.56 -1.33 5.19
C ARG A 125 -17.20 -1.17 4.50
N ASN A 126 -17.00 -1.82 3.37
CA ASN A 126 -15.75 -1.78 2.62
C ASN A 126 -15.46 -0.37 2.09
N LEU A 127 -16.51 0.32 1.64
CA LEU A 127 -16.42 1.69 1.17
C LEU A 127 -15.98 2.64 2.29
N ILE A 128 -16.57 2.55 3.49
CA ILE A 128 -16.21 3.38 4.64
C ILE A 128 -14.76 3.13 5.06
N ILE A 129 -14.35 1.86 5.19
CA ILE A 129 -12.98 1.51 5.57
C ILE A 129 -11.99 2.05 4.55
N ALA A 130 -12.20 1.77 3.26
CA ALA A 130 -11.29 2.22 2.21
C ALA A 130 -11.21 3.75 2.12
N SER A 131 -12.36 4.45 2.19
CA SER A 131 -12.40 5.90 2.15
C SER A 131 -11.65 6.53 3.34
N ALA A 132 -11.87 6.02 4.55
CA ALA A 132 -11.17 6.52 5.74
C ALA A 132 -9.66 6.29 5.63
N MET A 133 -9.24 5.11 5.19
CA MET A 133 -7.82 4.79 5.00
C MET A 133 -7.16 5.67 3.94
N LEU A 134 -7.82 5.88 2.80
CA LEU A 134 -7.30 6.71 1.72
C LEU A 134 -7.19 8.18 2.14
N VAL A 135 -8.21 8.72 2.76
CA VAL A 135 -8.22 10.12 3.21
C VAL A 135 -7.14 10.38 4.27
N LEU A 136 -7.01 9.51 5.26
CA LEU A 136 -6.00 9.66 6.30
C LEU A 136 -4.58 9.41 5.78
N GLY A 137 -4.40 8.42 4.90
CA GLY A 137 -3.10 8.07 4.34
C GLY A 137 -2.57 9.10 3.35
N LEU A 138 -3.39 9.55 2.40
CA LEU A 138 -3.02 10.50 1.36
C LEU A 138 -3.15 11.96 1.84
N GLY A 139 -4.07 12.25 2.75
CA GLY A 139 -4.31 13.59 3.28
C GLY A 139 -3.25 14.09 4.26
N GLY A 140 -2.24 13.27 4.57
CA GLY A 140 -1.15 13.66 5.47
C GLY A 140 -1.62 13.91 6.91
N ALA A 141 -2.71 13.25 7.33
CA ALA A 141 -3.23 13.39 8.69
C ALA A 141 -2.20 12.96 9.73
N THR A 142 -2.06 13.74 10.78
CA THR A 142 -1.16 13.44 11.90
C THR A 142 -1.91 13.49 13.21
N LEU A 143 -1.71 12.49 14.06
CA LEU A 143 -2.26 12.42 15.40
C LEU A 143 -1.12 12.43 16.41
N LYS A 144 -1.08 13.48 17.25
CA LYS A 144 -0.10 13.60 18.33
C LYS A 144 -0.69 13.06 19.63
N LEU A 145 -0.10 12.01 20.17
CA LEU A 145 -0.45 11.41 21.46
C LEU A 145 0.75 11.56 22.40
N GLY A 146 0.84 12.70 23.06
CA GLY A 146 1.99 13.02 23.91
C GLY A 146 3.30 13.03 23.11
N PRO A 147 4.30 12.21 23.48
CA PRO A 147 5.59 12.16 22.78
C PRO A 147 5.54 11.39 21.46
N VAL A 148 4.43 10.67 21.20
CA VAL A 148 4.29 9.83 19.98
C VAL A 148 3.46 10.57 18.93
N THR A 149 4.02 10.69 17.73
CA THR A 149 3.30 11.22 16.56
C THR A 149 2.99 10.08 15.60
N LEU A 150 1.70 9.79 15.43
CA LEU A 150 1.22 8.88 14.41
C LEU A 150 0.89 9.68 13.15
N ALA A 151 1.53 9.36 12.05
CA ALA A 151 1.36 10.10 10.80
C ALA A 151 1.00 9.17 9.65
N GLY A 152 0.27 9.70 8.67
CA GLY A 152 0.03 9.14 7.36
C GLY A 152 -0.34 7.65 7.35
N THR A 153 0.56 6.83 6.85
CA THR A 153 0.35 5.38 6.66
C THR A 153 0.09 4.61 7.95
N ALA A 154 0.76 4.97 9.05
CA ALA A 154 0.55 4.31 10.34
C ALA A 154 -0.86 4.60 10.89
N LEU A 155 -1.29 5.87 10.83
CA LEU A 155 -2.63 6.28 11.26
C LEU A 155 -3.70 5.64 10.39
N SER A 156 -3.50 5.62 9.07
CA SER A 156 -4.41 4.97 8.10
C SER A 156 -4.57 3.47 8.39
N ALA A 157 -3.45 2.76 8.58
CA ALA A 157 -3.48 1.32 8.85
C ALA A 157 -4.18 1.01 10.19
N MET A 158 -3.88 1.75 11.25
CA MET A 158 -4.55 1.58 12.55
C MET A 158 -6.05 1.83 12.44
N THR A 159 -6.45 2.91 11.75
CA THR A 159 -7.86 3.24 11.54
C THR A 159 -8.56 2.13 10.75
N GLY A 160 -7.93 1.61 9.70
CA GLY A 160 -8.47 0.50 8.92
C GLY A 160 -8.69 -0.76 9.75
N ILE A 161 -7.73 -1.13 10.61
CA ILE A 161 -7.86 -2.28 11.51
C ILE A 161 -8.99 -2.05 12.50
N ILE A 162 -9.04 -0.88 13.13
CA ILE A 162 -10.06 -0.54 14.13
C ILE A 162 -11.46 -0.57 13.49
N LEU A 163 -11.63 0.10 12.35
CA LEU A 163 -12.91 0.08 11.64
C LEU A 163 -13.31 -1.32 11.19
N ASN A 164 -12.34 -2.14 10.76
CA ASN A 164 -12.60 -3.52 10.38
C ASN A 164 -13.06 -4.39 11.56
N LEU A 165 -12.64 -4.08 12.78
CA LEU A 165 -13.05 -4.78 14.00
C LEU A 165 -14.41 -4.29 14.52
N ILE A 166 -14.67 -2.98 14.42
CA ILE A 166 -15.89 -2.36 14.97
C ILE A 166 -17.08 -2.53 14.04
N LEU A 167 -16.87 -2.37 12.72
CA LEU A 167 -17.96 -2.44 11.76
C LEU A 167 -18.43 -3.89 11.60
N PRO A 168 -19.74 -4.16 11.78
CA PRO A 168 -20.28 -5.50 11.66
C PRO A 168 -20.03 -6.06 10.25
N HIS A 169 -19.71 -7.35 10.20
CA HIS A 169 -19.69 -8.08 8.93
C HIS A 169 -21.12 -8.14 8.40
N GLU A 170 -21.38 -7.50 7.28
CA GLU A 170 -22.66 -7.64 6.56
C GLU A 170 -22.74 -9.07 6.00
N SER A 171 -23.10 -10.00 6.87
CA SER A 171 -23.43 -11.36 6.53
C SER A 171 -24.85 -11.41 5.96
N ASN A 172 -24.98 -11.80 4.71
CA ASN A 172 -26.22 -12.27 4.05
C ASN A 172 -27.42 -11.33 3.85
N SER A 173 -27.58 -10.21 4.53
CA SER A 173 -28.74 -9.34 4.32
C SER A 173 -28.74 -8.66 2.95
N GLN A 174 -27.59 -8.24 2.44
CA GLN A 174 -27.48 -7.58 1.13
C GLN A 174 -27.58 -8.59 -0.03
N LYS A 175 -27.09 -9.81 0.11
CA LYS A 175 -27.33 -10.87 -0.87
C LYS A 175 -28.83 -11.15 -1.01
N LYS A 176 -29.53 -11.23 0.11
CA LYS A 176 -30.99 -11.43 0.14
C LYS A 176 -31.73 -10.24 -0.47
N PHE A 177 -31.24 -9.01 -0.27
CA PHE A 177 -31.81 -7.80 -0.88
C PHE A 177 -31.53 -7.71 -2.39
N SER A 178 -30.35 -8.09 -2.84
CA SER A 178 -30.01 -8.14 -4.26
C SER A 178 -30.76 -9.27 -4.98
N GLU A 179 -30.96 -10.41 -4.34
CA GLU A 179 -31.78 -11.51 -4.85
C GLU A 179 -33.25 -11.12 -4.91
N LEU A 180 -33.79 -10.46 -3.89
CA LEU A 180 -35.13 -9.91 -3.91
C LEU A 180 -35.30 -8.84 -5.00
N ARG A 181 -34.34 -7.93 -5.16
CA ARG A 181 -34.34 -6.93 -6.22
C ARG A 181 -34.30 -7.58 -7.61
N THR A 182 -33.47 -8.58 -7.81
CA THR A 182 -33.38 -9.34 -9.06
C THR A 182 -34.65 -10.16 -9.31
N PHE A 183 -35.25 -10.69 -8.26
CA PHE A 183 -36.55 -11.36 -8.31
C PHE A 183 -37.66 -10.37 -8.72
N PHE A 184 -37.74 -9.17 -8.11
CA PHE A 184 -38.72 -8.15 -8.46
C PHE A 184 -38.53 -7.61 -9.89
N ILE A 185 -37.32 -7.48 -10.38
CA ILE A 185 -37.02 -7.09 -11.76
C ILE A 185 -37.42 -8.21 -12.73
N ARG A 186 -37.31 -9.48 -12.32
CA ARG A 186 -37.66 -10.64 -13.16
C ARG A 186 -39.16 -10.98 -13.19
N VAL A 187 -39.87 -10.66 -12.13
CA VAL A 187 -41.31 -10.98 -11.98
C VAL A 187 -42.21 -9.80 -12.32
N GLY A 188 -41.67 -8.61 -12.49
CA GLY A 188 -42.45 -7.40 -12.77
C GLY A 188 -42.32 -6.83 -14.17
N PRO A 189 -43.00 -7.38 -15.21
CA PRO A 189 -43.18 -6.65 -16.48
C PRO A 189 -44.40 -5.72 -16.46
N ILE A 190 -44.90 -5.32 -15.29
CA ILE A 190 -46.08 -4.42 -15.21
C ILE A 190 -45.78 -3.30 -14.21
N ALA A 191 -44.96 -2.34 -14.61
CA ALA A 191 -44.95 -0.96 -14.10
C ALA A 191 -43.92 -0.11 -14.85
N THR A 192 -44.00 -0.07 -16.17
CA THR A 192 -43.32 0.94 -16.98
C THR A 192 -44.30 2.10 -17.21
N SER A 193 -44.49 2.93 -16.21
CA SER A 193 -45.03 4.30 -16.40
C SER A 193 -44.91 5.12 -15.12
N VAL A 194 -43.70 5.37 -14.68
CA VAL A 194 -43.42 6.52 -13.80
C VAL A 194 -42.12 7.15 -14.28
N PRO A 195 -42.15 8.36 -14.86
CA PRO A 195 -40.95 9.08 -15.25
C PRO A 195 -40.25 9.58 -13.98
N TRP A 196 -38.98 9.17 -13.80
CA TRP A 196 -38.08 9.73 -12.79
C TRP A 196 -37.60 11.11 -13.26
N THR A 197 -38.46 12.10 -13.16
CA THR A 197 -38.09 13.50 -13.09
C THR A 197 -38.43 13.93 -11.66
N ILE A 198 -37.42 14.53 -10.97
CA ILE A 198 -37.45 15.16 -9.64
C ILE A 198 -36.75 14.30 -8.58
N PHE A 199 -35.47 14.51 -8.39
CA PHE A 199 -34.67 15.14 -7.38
C PHE A 199 -33.19 15.03 -7.72
#